data_70ff1702d899d15cec31c2343b32077b
#
_entry.id   70ff1702d899d15cec31c2343b32077b
#
_cell.length_a   1.000
_cell.length_b   1.000
_cell.length_c   1.000
_cell.angle_alpha   90.00
_cell.angle_beta   90.00
_cell.angle_gamma   90.00
#
_symmetry.space_group_name_H-M   'P 1'
#
loop_
_entity.id
_entity.type
_entity.pdbx_description
1 polymer ?
#
loop_
_entity_poly.entity_id
_entity_poly.type
_entity_poly.pdbx_seq_one_letter_code
_entity_poly.pdbx_strand_id
1 'polypeptide(L)'
;MSSQFHSGRSNYVFTSESVAEGHPDKVCDQISDAIVDAFIEENPYARVAAETLATTNTIVIAGETRGADNITKAQIEKIARDKVREIGYLQEGFHADNLDVYVHLHQQSADIAMGVDSGANKDEGAGDQGIMFGFACTETQTLMPAPIHLSHRILQNLSRVRHSGQEKGLGPDAKSQVSLLYENGKPVKATSIVVSTQHAEGLTQAQVREIVRPHVIAALPKGWMCDESEFYVNPTGQFVIGGPDGDCGLTGRKIIVDTYGGSAPHGGGAFSGKDPTKVDRSAAYAARYLAKNVVGAGLADRCMIQLSYAIGVSKPISFYVSTAGTGLVDEAKLERLLQELVDLTPRGIREHLQLNRPIYARTAAYGHFGREPDATGGFSWEKLDLVAALQDHFKVKITAPLKSAIG
;
A
#
# COMPACT_ATOMS: atom_id res chain seq x y z
N MET A 1 9.50 -2.53 30.24
CA MET A 1 9.19 -3.80 29.55
C MET A 1 9.50 -3.55 28.07
N SER A 2 10.56 -4.17 27.53
CA SER A 2 10.99 -3.98 26.15
C SER A 2 9.91 -4.52 25.21
N SER A 3 9.58 -3.74 24.18
CA SER A 3 8.62 -4.12 23.14
C SER A 3 8.98 -5.48 22.53
N GLN A 4 8.06 -6.42 22.57
CA GLN A 4 8.23 -7.80 22.09
C GLN A 4 8.42 -7.94 20.56
N PHE A 5 8.45 -6.85 19.80
CA PHE A 5 8.52 -6.88 18.33
C PHE A 5 9.93 -6.86 17.74
N HIS A 6 10.96 -6.64 18.54
CA HIS A 6 12.34 -6.92 18.13
C HIS A 6 12.97 -7.67 19.30
N SER A 7 13.15 -8.99 19.12
CA SER A 7 14.05 -9.77 19.94
C SER A 7 15.34 -8.95 20.09
N GLY A 8 15.97 -8.91 21.26
CA GLY A 8 17.24 -8.18 21.49
C GLY A 8 18.42 -8.67 20.61
N ARG A 9 18.10 -9.29 19.46
CA ARG A 9 19.05 -9.68 18.42
C ARG A 9 19.44 -8.44 17.62
N SER A 10 20.73 -8.16 17.61
CA SER A 10 21.32 -7.13 16.75
C SER A 10 21.56 -7.62 15.31
N ASN A 11 21.75 -8.94 15.13
CA ASN A 11 22.06 -9.55 13.85
C ASN A 11 21.00 -10.62 13.49
N TYR A 12 20.35 -10.44 12.34
CA TYR A 12 19.27 -11.32 11.86
C TYR A 12 19.07 -11.15 10.36
N VAL A 13 18.33 -12.06 9.75
CA VAL A 13 17.82 -11.92 8.38
C VAL A 13 16.32 -11.62 8.47
N PHE A 14 15.87 -10.63 7.69
CA PHE A 14 14.45 -10.29 7.58
C PHE A 14 14.04 -10.23 6.11
N THR A 15 12.85 -10.74 5.81
CA THR A 15 12.35 -10.91 4.45
C THR A 15 11.02 -10.21 4.27
N SER A 16 10.86 -9.53 3.13
CA SER A 16 9.56 -9.06 2.65
C SER A 16 9.37 -9.45 1.20
N GLU A 17 8.11 -9.53 0.78
CA GLU A 17 7.72 -9.80 -0.60
C GLU A 17 6.83 -8.68 -1.16
N SER A 18 6.80 -8.57 -2.47
CA SER A 18 5.90 -7.70 -3.22
C SER A 18 5.35 -8.43 -4.44
N VAL A 19 4.24 -7.92 -4.98
CA VAL A 19 3.62 -8.42 -6.21
C VAL A 19 3.40 -7.27 -7.19
N ALA A 20 3.47 -7.57 -8.49
CA ALA A 20 3.30 -6.60 -9.56
C ALA A 20 1.83 -6.23 -9.78
N GLU A 21 1.60 -5.20 -10.59
CA GLU A 21 0.28 -4.74 -11.01
C GLU A 21 -0.58 -5.81 -11.67
N GLY A 22 0.06 -6.78 -12.36
CA GLY A 22 -0.62 -7.89 -13.01
C GLY A 22 -0.88 -9.12 -12.12
N HIS A 23 -0.43 -9.12 -10.87
CA HIS A 23 -0.80 -10.19 -9.94
C HIS A 23 -2.32 -10.26 -9.78
N PRO A 24 -2.95 -11.45 -9.74
CA PRO A 24 -4.43 -11.60 -9.71
C PRO A 24 -5.11 -10.70 -8.67
N ASP A 25 -4.64 -10.70 -7.43
CA ASP A 25 -5.22 -9.87 -6.37
C ASP A 25 -5.02 -8.38 -6.65
N LYS A 26 -3.88 -7.98 -7.26
CA LYS A 26 -3.61 -6.58 -7.59
C LYS A 26 -4.38 -6.07 -8.81
N VAL A 27 -4.72 -6.95 -9.74
CA VAL A 27 -5.71 -6.64 -10.79
C VAL A 27 -7.04 -6.26 -10.15
N CYS A 28 -7.50 -7.05 -9.17
CA CYS A 28 -8.75 -6.79 -8.45
C CYS A 28 -8.70 -5.48 -7.65
N ASP A 29 -7.61 -5.24 -6.91
CA ASP A 29 -7.41 -4.00 -6.16
C ASP A 29 -7.45 -2.76 -7.06
N GLN A 30 -6.79 -2.81 -8.22
CA GLN A 30 -6.77 -1.69 -9.17
C GLN A 30 -8.13 -1.43 -9.80
N ILE A 31 -8.91 -2.48 -10.12
CA ILE A 31 -10.28 -2.33 -10.63
C ILE A 31 -11.18 -1.70 -9.55
N SER A 32 -11.13 -2.23 -8.34
CA SER A 32 -11.91 -1.72 -7.21
C SER A 32 -11.59 -0.25 -6.91
N ASP A 33 -10.32 0.14 -6.90
CA ASP A 33 -9.92 1.53 -6.66
C ASP A 33 -10.23 2.46 -7.85
N ALA A 34 -10.20 1.97 -9.09
CA ALA A 34 -10.65 2.75 -10.25
C ALA A 34 -12.17 3.02 -10.19
N ILE A 35 -12.94 2.10 -9.64
CA ILE A 35 -14.37 2.33 -9.37
C ILE A 35 -14.55 3.39 -8.27
N VAL A 36 -13.80 3.30 -7.17
CA VAL A 36 -13.81 4.35 -6.12
C VAL A 36 -13.51 5.71 -6.72
N ASP A 37 -12.48 5.84 -7.55
CA ASP A 37 -12.12 7.09 -8.20
C ASP A 37 -13.24 7.63 -9.08
N ALA A 38 -13.90 6.80 -9.88
CA ALA A 38 -15.01 7.23 -10.73
C ALA A 38 -16.20 7.77 -9.91
N PHE A 39 -16.53 7.13 -8.79
CA PHE A 39 -17.60 7.62 -7.92
C PHE A 39 -17.23 8.92 -7.22
N ILE A 40 -15.99 9.06 -6.75
CA ILE A 40 -15.51 10.28 -6.08
C ILE A 40 -15.35 11.44 -7.08
N GLU A 41 -15.01 11.17 -8.32
CA GLU A 41 -14.94 12.18 -9.39
C GLU A 41 -16.32 12.78 -9.67
N GLU A 42 -17.38 11.96 -9.69
CA GLU A 42 -18.75 12.46 -9.81
C GLU A 42 -19.23 13.19 -8.55
N ASN A 43 -18.95 12.60 -7.38
CA ASN A 43 -19.32 13.17 -6.09
C ASN A 43 -18.24 12.91 -5.04
N PRO A 44 -17.49 13.95 -4.60
CA PRO A 44 -16.43 13.81 -3.58
C PRO A 44 -16.88 13.18 -2.25
N TYR A 45 -18.19 13.11 -2.01
CA TYR A 45 -18.79 12.51 -0.82
C TYR A 45 -19.49 11.19 -1.10
N ALA A 46 -19.29 10.61 -2.28
CA ALA A 46 -19.82 9.29 -2.59
C ALA A 46 -19.32 8.23 -1.60
N ARG A 47 -20.19 7.27 -1.31
CA ARG A 47 -19.86 6.09 -0.49
C ARG A 47 -19.69 4.90 -1.40
N VAL A 48 -18.56 4.20 -1.25
CA VAL A 48 -18.21 3.07 -2.08
C VAL A 48 -17.59 1.98 -1.21
N ALA A 49 -18.10 0.78 -1.36
CA ALA A 49 -17.46 -0.45 -0.94
C ALA A 49 -17.60 -1.42 -2.11
N ALA A 50 -16.57 -1.50 -2.96
CA ALA A 50 -16.57 -2.31 -4.17
C ALA A 50 -15.46 -3.35 -4.11
N GLU A 51 -15.84 -4.61 -4.11
CA GLU A 51 -14.94 -5.75 -4.11
C GLU A 51 -14.97 -6.43 -5.47
N THR A 52 -13.80 -6.84 -5.94
CA THR A 52 -13.62 -7.49 -7.24
C THR A 52 -13.06 -8.89 -7.05
N LEU A 53 -13.61 -9.85 -7.77
CA LEU A 53 -13.05 -11.18 -7.98
C LEU A 53 -12.69 -11.30 -9.46
N ALA A 54 -11.53 -11.85 -9.77
CA ALA A 54 -11.11 -12.12 -11.14
C ALA A 54 -10.57 -13.55 -11.27
N THR A 55 -10.99 -14.23 -12.33
CA THR A 55 -10.50 -15.57 -12.73
C THR A 55 -10.48 -15.65 -14.26
N THR A 56 -10.26 -16.83 -14.85
CA THR A 56 -10.20 -17.02 -16.31
C THR A 56 -11.36 -16.31 -17.01
N ASN A 57 -11.04 -15.31 -17.84
CA ASN A 57 -11.96 -14.45 -18.59
C ASN A 57 -13.22 -13.98 -17.85
N THR A 58 -13.17 -13.88 -16.51
CA THR A 58 -14.33 -13.51 -15.69
C THR A 58 -13.93 -12.51 -14.63
N ILE A 59 -14.72 -11.43 -14.51
CA ILE A 59 -14.64 -10.45 -13.43
C ILE A 59 -16.01 -10.30 -12.78
N VAL A 60 -16.07 -10.42 -11.47
CA VAL A 60 -17.27 -10.16 -10.66
C VAL A 60 -16.98 -8.98 -9.75
N ILE A 61 -17.83 -7.95 -9.80
CA ILE A 61 -17.74 -6.74 -8.98
C ILE A 61 -19.00 -6.69 -8.13
N ALA A 62 -18.84 -6.72 -6.81
CA ALA A 62 -19.94 -6.72 -5.86
C ALA A 62 -19.71 -5.69 -4.77
N GLY A 63 -20.80 -5.25 -4.11
CA GLY A 63 -20.72 -4.32 -2.99
C GLY A 63 -21.81 -3.25 -2.98
N GLU A 64 -21.57 -2.16 -2.24
CA GLU A 64 -22.54 -1.10 -2.00
C GLU A 64 -22.00 0.26 -2.41
N THR A 65 -22.88 1.09 -2.96
CA THR A 65 -22.57 2.46 -3.38
C THR A 65 -23.68 3.43 -2.99
N ARG A 66 -23.34 4.72 -2.83
CA ARG A 66 -24.30 5.79 -2.59
C ARG A 66 -23.77 7.13 -3.08
N GLY A 67 -24.61 7.95 -3.68
CA GLY A 67 -24.35 9.37 -3.94
C GLY A 67 -23.65 9.70 -5.26
N ALA A 68 -23.60 8.74 -6.20
CA ALA A 68 -23.17 8.97 -7.58
C ALA A 68 -24.10 8.15 -8.50
N ASP A 69 -25.29 8.65 -8.72
CA ASP A 69 -26.39 7.89 -9.35
C ASP A 69 -26.27 7.81 -10.88
N ASN A 70 -25.38 8.62 -11.48
CA ASN A 70 -25.13 8.58 -12.93
C ASN A 70 -24.15 7.47 -13.34
N ILE A 71 -23.43 6.85 -12.40
CA ILE A 71 -22.51 5.76 -12.71
C ILE A 71 -23.30 4.49 -13.03
N THR A 72 -23.30 4.13 -14.30
CA THR A 72 -24.02 2.97 -14.82
C THR A 72 -23.21 1.68 -14.75
N LYS A 73 -23.87 0.52 -14.79
CA LYS A 73 -23.19 -0.78 -14.88
C LYS A 73 -22.26 -0.86 -16.10
N ALA A 74 -22.65 -0.29 -17.23
CA ALA A 74 -21.84 -0.27 -18.44
C ALA A 74 -20.55 0.55 -18.27
N GLN A 75 -20.59 1.65 -17.51
CA GLN A 75 -19.39 2.42 -17.17
C GLN A 75 -18.47 1.64 -16.24
N ILE A 76 -19.01 0.92 -15.25
CA ILE A 76 -18.24 0.07 -14.34
C ILE A 76 -17.56 -1.07 -15.10
N GLU A 77 -18.31 -1.74 -16.00
CA GLU A 77 -17.75 -2.75 -16.92
C GLU A 77 -16.61 -2.19 -17.77
N LYS A 78 -16.79 -0.98 -18.33
CA LYS A 78 -15.76 -0.30 -19.10
C LYS A 78 -14.52 -0.01 -18.27
N ILE A 79 -14.66 0.45 -17.02
CA ILE A 79 -13.55 0.71 -16.09
C ILE A 79 -12.75 -0.59 -15.87
N ALA A 80 -13.42 -1.72 -15.63
CA ALA A 80 -12.76 -3.00 -15.43
C ALA A 80 -11.95 -3.42 -16.67
N ARG A 81 -12.56 -3.35 -17.87
CA ARG A 81 -11.88 -3.67 -19.13
C ARG A 81 -10.71 -2.74 -19.43
N ASP A 82 -10.87 -1.44 -19.20
CA ASP A 82 -9.81 -0.45 -19.43
C ASP A 82 -8.63 -0.70 -18.48
N LYS A 83 -8.89 -1.06 -17.24
CA LYS A 83 -7.83 -1.39 -16.27
C LYS A 83 -7.06 -2.66 -16.68
N VAL A 84 -7.74 -3.71 -17.13
CA VAL A 84 -7.08 -4.93 -17.66
C VAL A 84 -6.22 -4.60 -18.88
N ARG A 85 -6.70 -3.71 -19.78
CA ARG A 85 -5.96 -3.25 -20.96
C ARG A 85 -4.73 -2.40 -20.56
N GLU A 86 -4.87 -1.51 -19.58
CA GLU A 86 -3.78 -0.70 -19.03
C GLU A 86 -2.68 -1.57 -18.39
N ILE A 87 -3.05 -2.59 -17.63
CA ILE A 87 -2.13 -3.57 -17.05
C ILE A 87 -1.38 -4.34 -18.15
N GLY A 88 -2.03 -4.55 -19.31
CA GLY A 88 -1.42 -5.13 -20.49
C GLY A 88 -1.62 -6.63 -20.62
N TYR A 89 -2.73 -7.16 -20.17
CA TYR A 89 -3.12 -8.56 -20.43
C TYR A 89 -3.63 -8.75 -21.87
N LEU A 90 -2.99 -9.68 -22.60
CA LEU A 90 -3.29 -10.04 -23.98
C LEU A 90 -3.36 -11.57 -24.16
N GLN A 91 -3.46 -12.35 -23.10
CA GLN A 91 -3.53 -13.81 -23.16
C GLN A 91 -4.98 -14.31 -23.37
N GLU A 92 -5.14 -15.49 -23.97
CA GLU A 92 -6.45 -16.06 -24.33
C GLU A 92 -7.38 -16.17 -23.11
N GLY A 93 -6.87 -16.64 -21.99
CA GLY A 93 -7.65 -16.83 -20.75
C GLY A 93 -7.84 -15.57 -19.92
N PHE A 94 -7.25 -14.41 -20.31
CA PHE A 94 -7.53 -13.12 -19.67
C PHE A 94 -7.23 -11.94 -20.60
N HIS A 95 -8.27 -11.45 -21.27
CA HIS A 95 -8.16 -10.39 -22.27
C HIS A 95 -9.33 -9.42 -22.15
N ALA A 96 -9.04 -8.10 -22.15
CA ALA A 96 -10.04 -7.05 -21.91
C ALA A 96 -11.29 -7.16 -22.80
N ASP A 97 -11.14 -7.60 -24.04
CA ASP A 97 -12.26 -7.69 -25.00
C ASP A 97 -13.07 -8.99 -24.85
N ASN A 98 -12.51 -10.02 -24.21
CA ASN A 98 -13.13 -11.35 -24.06
C ASN A 98 -13.71 -11.60 -22.66
N LEU A 99 -13.52 -10.66 -21.73
CA LEU A 99 -14.00 -10.81 -20.35
C LEU A 99 -15.52 -10.86 -20.26
N ASP A 100 -16.02 -11.75 -19.42
CA ASP A 100 -17.36 -11.65 -18.86
C ASP A 100 -17.30 -10.81 -17.58
N VAL A 101 -17.99 -9.67 -17.56
CA VAL A 101 -17.99 -8.75 -16.39
C VAL A 101 -19.37 -8.72 -15.77
N TYR A 102 -19.46 -9.16 -14.53
CA TYR A 102 -20.70 -9.19 -13.74
C TYR A 102 -20.67 -8.08 -12.69
N VAL A 103 -21.63 -7.14 -12.75
CA VAL A 103 -21.74 -6.01 -11.84
C VAL A 103 -22.94 -6.19 -10.92
N HIS A 104 -22.65 -6.44 -9.64
CA HIS A 104 -23.60 -6.64 -8.55
C HIS A 104 -23.47 -5.54 -7.47
N LEU A 105 -23.24 -4.29 -7.90
CA LEU A 105 -23.30 -3.14 -7.00
C LEU A 105 -24.74 -2.76 -6.75
N HIS A 106 -25.07 -2.51 -5.49
CA HIS A 106 -26.40 -2.08 -5.05
C HIS A 106 -26.31 -0.86 -4.12
N GLN A 107 -27.45 -0.22 -3.87
CA GLN A 107 -27.49 0.96 -3.03
C GLN A 107 -27.29 0.59 -1.56
N GLN A 108 -26.45 1.34 -0.84
CA GLN A 108 -26.19 1.14 0.59
C GLN A 108 -27.47 1.21 1.41
N SER A 109 -27.64 0.33 2.40
CA SER A 109 -28.83 0.33 3.26
C SER A 109 -28.97 1.61 4.08
N ALA A 110 -30.23 2.06 4.30
CA ALA A 110 -30.53 3.25 5.10
C ALA A 110 -30.08 3.11 6.56
N ASP A 111 -30.07 1.89 7.11
CA ASP A 111 -29.69 1.63 8.50
C ASP A 111 -28.21 1.93 8.77
N ILE A 112 -27.32 1.57 7.84
CA ILE A 112 -25.91 1.90 7.92
C ILE A 112 -25.70 3.41 7.81
N ALA A 113 -26.46 4.07 6.93
CA ALA A 113 -26.39 5.52 6.73
C ALA A 113 -26.73 6.30 8.02
N MET A 114 -27.77 5.90 8.77
CA MET A 114 -28.17 6.57 10.02
C MET A 114 -27.10 6.50 11.13
N GLY A 115 -26.30 5.44 11.16
CA GLY A 115 -25.24 5.26 12.15
C GLY A 115 -24.01 6.14 11.91
N VAL A 116 -23.76 6.51 10.66
CA VAL A 116 -22.51 7.09 10.17
C VAL A 116 -22.63 8.56 9.78
N ASP A 117 -23.81 8.98 9.28
CA ASP A 117 -24.00 10.35 8.78
C ASP A 117 -24.05 11.37 9.93
N SER A 118 -23.50 12.56 9.70
CA SER A 118 -23.60 13.70 10.59
C SER A 118 -25.04 14.23 10.66
N GLY A 119 -25.52 14.50 11.87
CA GLY A 119 -26.79 15.19 12.12
C GLY A 119 -26.55 16.58 12.71
N ALA A 120 -27.63 17.36 12.93
CA ALA A 120 -27.57 18.73 13.47
C ALA A 120 -26.81 18.84 14.83
N ASN A 121 -26.66 17.74 15.57
CA ASN A 121 -25.98 17.65 16.87
C ASN A 121 -25.05 16.45 17.01
N LYS A 122 -24.60 15.83 15.89
CA LYS A 122 -23.75 14.64 15.93
C LYS A 122 -22.65 14.75 14.88
N ASP A 123 -21.39 14.63 15.33
CA ASP A 123 -20.26 14.46 14.44
C ASP A 123 -20.37 13.13 13.68
N GLU A 124 -19.78 13.08 12.49
CA GLU A 124 -19.69 11.86 11.70
C GLU A 124 -18.92 10.78 12.48
N GLY A 125 -19.57 9.68 12.78
CA GLY A 125 -18.97 8.55 13.49
C GLY A 125 -18.18 7.63 12.52
N ALA A 126 -17.29 6.80 13.07
CA ALA A 126 -16.65 5.75 12.30
C ALA A 126 -17.69 4.75 11.78
N GLY A 127 -17.56 4.36 10.51
CA GLY A 127 -18.49 3.44 9.85
C GLY A 127 -18.38 2.00 10.34
N ASP A 128 -17.30 1.66 11.02
CA ASP A 128 -17.05 0.35 11.60
C ASP A 128 -16.10 0.47 12.80
N GLN A 129 -16.03 -0.59 13.59
CA GLN A 129 -14.94 -0.79 14.53
C GLN A 129 -13.67 -1.21 13.80
N GLY A 130 -12.50 -0.94 14.37
CA GLY A 130 -11.25 -1.43 13.80
C GLY A 130 -10.02 -0.93 14.53
N ILE A 131 -8.88 -1.55 14.21
CA ILE A 131 -7.55 -1.12 14.62
C ILE A 131 -6.70 -0.87 13.38
N MET A 132 -5.96 0.22 13.36
CA MET A 132 -5.11 0.61 12.24
C MET A 132 -3.72 0.92 12.75
N PHE A 133 -2.71 0.56 11.96
CA PHE A 133 -1.32 0.79 12.29
C PHE A 133 -0.64 1.69 11.27
N GLY A 134 0.18 2.62 11.79
CA GLY A 134 1.15 3.39 11.03
C GLY A 134 2.56 3.02 11.46
N PHE A 135 3.49 3.05 10.52
CA PHE A 135 4.90 2.79 10.81
C PHE A 135 5.81 3.65 9.95
N ALA A 136 6.97 4.02 10.51
CA ALA A 136 8.08 4.63 9.79
C ALA A 136 9.40 4.24 10.44
N CYS A 137 10.47 4.22 9.66
CA CYS A 137 11.83 3.98 10.14
C CYS A 137 12.86 4.65 9.22
N THR A 138 14.08 4.85 9.73
CA THR A 138 15.18 5.52 9.02
C THR A 138 15.93 4.60 8.03
N GLU A 139 15.37 3.45 7.64
CA GLU A 139 16.06 2.49 6.79
C GLU A 139 16.17 2.96 5.32
N THR A 140 15.18 3.72 4.82
CA THR A 140 15.16 4.26 3.46
C THR A 140 14.86 5.75 3.45
N GLN A 141 15.12 6.42 2.32
CA GLN A 141 14.78 7.86 2.16
C GLN A 141 13.27 8.12 2.29
N THR A 142 12.44 7.16 1.90
CA THR A 142 10.98 7.25 2.04
C THR A 142 10.49 6.90 3.44
N LEU A 143 11.40 6.63 4.37
CA LEU A 143 11.12 6.20 5.75
C LEU A 143 10.29 4.91 5.82
N MET A 144 10.59 3.98 4.90
CA MET A 144 10.02 2.63 4.83
C MET A 144 11.03 1.57 5.23
N PRO A 145 10.58 0.38 5.67
CA PRO A 145 11.45 -0.77 5.84
C PRO A 145 12.13 -1.17 4.53
N ALA A 146 13.42 -1.44 4.59
CA ALA A 146 14.24 -1.71 3.39
C ALA A 146 13.78 -2.96 2.59
N PRO A 147 13.40 -4.10 3.19
CA PRO A 147 13.04 -5.29 2.44
C PRO A 147 11.82 -5.07 1.54
N ILE A 148 10.72 -4.49 2.07
CA ILE A 148 9.52 -4.22 1.27
C ILE A 148 9.77 -3.13 0.23
N HIS A 149 10.51 -2.08 0.58
CA HIS A 149 10.88 -1.02 -0.35
C HIS A 149 11.65 -1.55 -1.56
N LEU A 150 12.65 -2.40 -1.33
CA LEU A 150 13.44 -2.99 -2.41
C LEU A 150 12.63 -4.00 -3.24
N SER A 151 11.74 -4.77 -2.60
CA SER A 151 10.83 -5.66 -3.31
C SER A 151 9.91 -4.89 -4.25
N HIS A 152 9.33 -3.78 -3.81
CA HIS A 152 8.54 -2.89 -4.69
C HIS A 152 9.38 -2.32 -5.83
N ARG A 153 10.59 -1.81 -5.56
CA ARG A 153 11.47 -1.22 -6.58
C ARG A 153 11.85 -2.21 -7.68
N ILE A 154 12.12 -3.47 -7.34
CA ILE A 154 12.39 -4.52 -8.34
C ILE A 154 11.22 -4.62 -9.31
N LEU A 155 9.99 -4.76 -8.81
CA LEU A 155 8.82 -4.93 -9.64
C LEU A 155 8.43 -3.66 -10.42
N GLN A 156 8.61 -2.49 -9.83
CA GLN A 156 8.45 -1.21 -10.54
C GLN A 156 9.42 -1.07 -11.71
N ASN A 157 10.68 -1.52 -11.55
CA ASN A 157 11.65 -1.53 -12.65
C ASN A 157 11.21 -2.49 -13.77
N LEU A 158 10.75 -3.71 -13.43
CA LEU A 158 10.27 -4.69 -14.41
C LEU A 158 9.01 -4.18 -15.14
N SER A 159 8.06 -3.60 -14.42
CA SER A 159 6.86 -2.99 -15.01
C SER A 159 7.23 -1.87 -15.98
N ARG A 160 8.11 -0.95 -15.57
CA ARG A 160 8.54 0.17 -16.40
C ARG A 160 9.17 -0.29 -17.72
N VAL A 161 10.06 -1.28 -17.70
CA VAL A 161 10.73 -1.75 -18.91
C VAL A 161 9.80 -2.57 -19.80
N ARG A 162 8.81 -3.25 -19.21
CA ARG A 162 7.71 -3.91 -19.94
C ARG A 162 6.83 -2.89 -20.65
N HIS A 163 6.31 -1.89 -19.94
CA HIS A 163 5.44 -0.85 -20.53
C HIS A 163 6.16 0.02 -21.59
N SER A 164 7.46 0.27 -21.41
CA SER A 164 8.24 0.99 -22.42
C SER A 164 8.56 0.16 -23.66
N GLY A 165 8.32 -1.15 -23.64
CA GLY A 165 8.67 -2.08 -24.71
C GLY A 165 10.18 -2.39 -24.79
N GLN A 166 10.96 -2.00 -23.80
CA GLN A 166 12.39 -2.33 -23.70
C GLN A 166 12.55 -3.85 -23.52
N GLU A 167 11.75 -4.46 -22.64
CA GLU A 167 11.75 -5.89 -22.38
C GLU A 167 10.41 -6.51 -22.84
N LYS A 168 10.35 -6.88 -24.12
CA LYS A 168 9.13 -7.44 -24.74
C LYS A 168 8.80 -8.85 -24.28
N GLY A 169 9.75 -9.54 -23.67
CA GLY A 169 9.57 -10.92 -23.20
C GLY A 169 8.94 -11.03 -21.82
N LEU A 170 8.69 -9.93 -21.11
CA LEU A 170 8.07 -9.94 -19.77
C LEU A 170 6.55 -9.79 -19.86
N GLY A 171 5.82 -10.59 -19.05
CA GLY A 171 4.38 -10.46 -18.84
C GLY A 171 4.07 -9.57 -17.62
N PRO A 172 2.77 -9.25 -17.40
CA PRO A 172 2.35 -8.33 -16.34
C PRO A 172 2.40 -8.93 -14.94
N ASP A 173 2.29 -10.25 -14.77
CA ASP A 173 2.31 -10.92 -13.47
C ASP A 173 3.73 -11.18 -13.00
N ALA A 174 4.05 -10.71 -11.80
CA ALA A 174 5.34 -10.99 -11.17
C ALA A 174 5.25 -10.87 -9.65
N LYS A 175 6.19 -11.56 -8.99
CA LYS A 175 6.44 -11.47 -7.55
C LYS A 175 7.91 -11.26 -7.31
N SER A 176 8.26 -10.53 -6.25
CA SER A 176 9.63 -10.41 -5.75
C SER A 176 9.68 -10.65 -4.26
N GLN A 177 10.75 -11.25 -3.79
CA GLN A 177 11.04 -11.42 -2.37
C GLN A 177 12.49 -11.05 -2.12
N VAL A 178 12.74 -10.23 -1.10
CA VAL A 178 14.09 -9.78 -0.74
C VAL A 178 14.34 -10.09 0.73
N SER A 179 15.38 -10.87 0.99
CA SER A 179 15.88 -11.16 2.33
C SER A 179 17.15 -10.34 2.58
N LEU A 180 17.12 -9.50 3.63
CA LEU A 180 18.24 -8.65 4.00
C LEU A 180 18.90 -9.12 5.30
N LEU A 181 20.22 -9.13 5.32
CA LEU A 181 20.99 -9.22 6.54
C LEU A 181 20.92 -7.88 7.28
N TYR A 182 20.64 -7.96 8.56
CA TYR A 182 20.72 -6.85 9.50
C TYR A 182 21.91 -7.06 10.44
N GLU A 183 22.72 -6.03 10.60
CA GLU A 183 23.79 -5.96 11.59
C GLU A 183 23.58 -4.74 12.47
N ASN A 184 23.61 -4.93 13.79
CA ASN A 184 23.29 -3.88 14.76
C ASN A 184 21.96 -3.18 14.47
N GLY A 185 20.94 -3.95 14.02
CA GLY A 185 19.60 -3.47 13.71
C GLY A 185 19.48 -2.64 12.42
N LYS A 186 20.54 -2.59 11.59
CA LYS A 186 20.56 -1.87 10.30
C LYS A 186 20.71 -2.85 9.14
N PRO A 187 19.97 -2.65 8.03
CA PRO A 187 20.12 -3.49 6.85
C PRO A 187 21.48 -3.25 6.17
N VAL A 188 22.15 -4.32 5.72
CA VAL A 188 23.53 -4.29 5.18
C VAL A 188 23.60 -4.75 3.74
N LYS A 189 23.00 -5.90 3.42
CA LYS A 189 22.99 -6.47 2.07
C LYS A 189 21.90 -7.53 1.92
N ALA A 190 21.56 -7.87 0.68
CA ALA A 190 20.69 -9.01 0.42
C ALA A 190 21.43 -10.34 0.67
N THR A 191 20.75 -11.27 1.33
CA THR A 191 21.20 -12.66 1.49
C THR A 191 20.56 -13.58 0.47
N SER A 192 19.30 -13.28 0.06
CA SER A 192 18.66 -13.96 -1.06
C SER A 192 17.64 -13.04 -1.75
N ILE A 193 17.43 -13.27 -3.04
CA ILE A 193 16.43 -12.56 -3.85
C ILE A 193 15.72 -13.58 -4.70
N VAL A 194 14.37 -13.56 -4.65
CA VAL A 194 13.52 -14.38 -5.51
C VAL A 194 12.71 -13.46 -6.41
N VAL A 195 12.69 -13.75 -7.71
CA VAL A 195 11.79 -13.09 -8.68
C VAL A 195 11.06 -14.18 -9.46
N SER A 196 9.74 -14.19 -9.36
CA SER A 196 8.88 -14.98 -10.24
C SER A 196 8.19 -14.01 -11.19
N THR A 197 8.40 -14.15 -12.49
CA THR A 197 7.83 -13.23 -13.48
C THR A 197 7.28 -13.98 -14.67
N GLN A 198 6.08 -13.59 -15.07
CA GLN A 198 5.46 -14.07 -16.30
C GLN A 198 6.32 -13.67 -17.50
N HIS A 199 6.44 -14.57 -18.48
CA HIS A 199 7.26 -14.34 -19.67
C HIS A 199 6.63 -14.94 -20.92
N ALA A 200 7.08 -14.46 -22.07
CA ALA A 200 6.67 -14.97 -23.37
C ALA A 200 7.04 -16.45 -23.55
N GLU A 201 6.21 -17.18 -24.28
CA GLU A 201 6.48 -18.55 -24.67
C GLU A 201 7.81 -18.64 -25.46
N GLY A 202 8.54 -19.74 -25.26
CA GLY A 202 9.83 -19.99 -25.91
C GLY A 202 11.06 -19.42 -25.19
N LEU A 203 10.89 -18.57 -24.17
CA LEU A 203 12.02 -18.15 -23.31
C LEU A 203 12.36 -19.24 -22.30
N THR A 204 13.63 -19.58 -22.22
CA THR A 204 14.16 -20.46 -21.17
C THR A 204 14.30 -19.70 -19.84
N GLN A 205 14.29 -20.43 -18.73
CA GLN A 205 14.55 -19.85 -17.41
C GLN A 205 15.87 -19.03 -17.36
N ALA A 206 16.94 -19.51 -17.98
CA ALA A 206 18.21 -18.81 -18.05
C ALA A 206 18.09 -17.47 -18.78
N GLN A 207 17.36 -17.42 -19.90
CA GLN A 207 17.11 -16.18 -20.62
C GLN A 207 16.27 -15.19 -19.79
N VAL A 208 15.23 -15.66 -19.10
CA VAL A 208 14.45 -14.81 -18.21
C VAL A 208 15.31 -14.26 -17.06
N ARG A 209 16.21 -15.08 -16.50
CA ARG A 209 17.16 -14.64 -15.47
C ARG A 209 18.08 -13.51 -15.98
N GLU A 210 18.61 -13.64 -17.19
CA GLU A 210 19.47 -12.60 -17.79
C GLU A 210 18.70 -11.30 -18.07
N ILE A 211 17.44 -11.38 -18.48
CA ILE A 211 16.55 -10.21 -18.66
C ILE A 211 16.30 -9.51 -17.32
N VAL A 212 15.97 -10.26 -16.28
CA VAL A 212 15.56 -9.72 -14.96
C VAL A 212 16.75 -9.14 -14.18
N ARG A 213 17.92 -9.76 -14.28
CA ARG A 213 19.10 -9.47 -13.46
C ARG A 213 19.52 -7.99 -13.42
N PRO A 214 19.67 -7.27 -14.55
CA PRO A 214 20.08 -5.86 -14.52
C PRO A 214 19.06 -4.97 -13.82
N HIS A 215 17.77 -5.27 -13.91
CA HIS A 215 16.69 -4.51 -13.29
C HIS A 215 16.64 -4.73 -11.77
N VAL A 216 16.99 -5.93 -11.31
CA VAL A 216 17.18 -6.23 -9.88
C VAL A 216 18.38 -5.46 -9.34
N ILE A 217 19.53 -5.54 -10.00
CA ILE A 217 20.73 -4.81 -9.58
C ILE A 217 20.48 -3.29 -9.51
N ALA A 218 19.74 -2.74 -10.47
CA ALA A 218 19.37 -1.32 -10.48
C ALA A 218 18.42 -0.90 -9.35
N ALA A 219 17.68 -1.85 -8.77
CA ALA A 219 16.81 -1.59 -7.62
C ALA A 219 17.57 -1.57 -6.29
N LEU A 220 18.72 -2.19 -6.22
CA LEU A 220 19.49 -2.37 -4.99
C LEU A 220 20.53 -1.27 -4.79
N PRO A 221 20.91 -0.95 -3.56
CA PRO A 221 22.12 -0.18 -3.29
C PRO A 221 23.37 -0.89 -3.87
N LYS A 222 24.35 -0.10 -4.26
CA LYS A 222 25.60 -0.64 -4.82
C LYS A 222 26.26 -1.65 -3.86
N GLY A 223 26.52 -2.86 -4.34
CA GLY A 223 27.16 -3.93 -3.58
C GLY A 223 26.19 -4.74 -2.70
N TRP A 224 24.88 -4.53 -2.80
CA TRP A 224 23.89 -5.25 -2.00
C TRP A 224 23.32 -6.50 -2.67
N MET A 225 23.75 -6.82 -3.90
CA MET A 225 23.32 -8.06 -4.55
C MET A 225 23.76 -9.27 -3.73
N CYS A 226 22.89 -10.27 -3.62
CA CYS A 226 23.22 -11.57 -3.01
C CYS A 226 24.17 -12.38 -3.89
N ASP A 227 24.68 -13.47 -3.36
CA ASP A 227 25.48 -14.44 -4.13
C ASP A 227 24.62 -15.06 -5.24
N GLU A 228 25.26 -15.46 -6.37
CA GLU A 228 24.55 -16.00 -7.54
C GLU A 228 23.73 -17.27 -7.23
N SER A 229 24.20 -18.08 -6.28
CA SER A 229 23.47 -19.27 -5.79
C SER A 229 22.19 -18.92 -5.03
N GLU A 230 22.07 -17.70 -4.53
CA GLU A 230 20.94 -17.21 -3.74
C GLU A 230 20.02 -16.26 -4.54
N PHE A 231 20.29 -16.08 -5.83
CA PHE A 231 19.45 -15.35 -6.75
C PHE A 231 18.58 -16.29 -7.56
N TYR A 232 17.30 -16.37 -7.22
CA TYR A 232 16.32 -17.28 -7.81
C TYR A 232 15.39 -16.53 -8.78
N VAL A 233 15.34 -16.98 -10.04
CA VAL A 233 14.40 -16.46 -11.03
C VAL A 233 13.61 -17.63 -11.59
N ASN A 234 12.27 -17.60 -11.48
CA ASN A 234 11.35 -18.65 -11.89
C ASN A 234 11.84 -20.06 -11.49
N PRO A 235 12.07 -20.35 -10.21
CA PRO A 235 12.71 -21.60 -9.78
C PRO A 235 11.92 -22.86 -10.17
N THR A 236 10.64 -22.74 -10.51
CA THR A 236 9.81 -23.83 -11.01
C THR A 236 9.95 -24.05 -12.53
N GLY A 237 10.68 -23.19 -13.24
CA GLY A 237 10.96 -23.27 -14.68
C GLY A 237 10.15 -22.28 -15.50
N GLN A 238 8.98 -22.64 -15.99
CA GLN A 238 8.15 -21.80 -16.86
C GLN A 238 7.09 -21.02 -16.07
N PHE A 239 6.83 -19.77 -16.53
CA PHE A 239 5.73 -18.96 -16.06
C PHE A 239 5.13 -18.18 -17.24
N VAL A 240 4.41 -18.88 -18.13
CA VAL A 240 3.82 -18.31 -19.34
C VAL A 240 2.39 -17.85 -19.08
N ILE A 241 1.56 -18.66 -18.44
CA ILE A 241 0.20 -18.29 -18.04
C ILE A 241 0.29 -17.62 -16.66
N GLY A 242 -0.17 -16.37 -16.58
CA GLY A 242 -0.16 -15.60 -15.35
C GLY A 242 -1.46 -14.83 -15.12
N GLY A 243 -1.51 -14.09 -14.02
CA GLY A 243 -2.67 -13.32 -13.65
C GLY A 243 -3.91 -14.16 -13.33
N PRO A 244 -5.11 -13.58 -13.47
CA PRO A 244 -6.36 -14.26 -13.12
C PRO A 244 -6.67 -15.55 -13.89
N ASP A 245 -5.99 -15.78 -15.01
CA ASP A 245 -6.09 -17.07 -15.73
C ASP A 245 -5.29 -18.18 -15.01
N GLY A 246 -4.18 -17.82 -14.38
CA GLY A 246 -3.36 -18.78 -13.64
C GLY A 246 -3.87 -19.05 -12.22
N ASP A 247 -4.39 -18.02 -11.54
CA ASP A 247 -4.90 -18.10 -10.16
C ASP A 247 -5.97 -17.04 -9.92
N CYS A 248 -6.96 -17.35 -9.09
CA CYS A 248 -8.06 -16.44 -8.78
C CYS A 248 -7.57 -15.26 -7.92
N GLY A 249 -7.95 -14.05 -8.30
CA GLY A 249 -7.70 -12.82 -7.56
C GLY A 249 -8.91 -12.30 -6.80
N LEU A 250 -8.66 -11.61 -5.71
CA LEU A 250 -9.66 -10.94 -4.88
C LEU A 250 -9.11 -9.63 -4.32
N THR A 251 -9.97 -8.61 -4.26
CA THR A 251 -9.66 -7.35 -3.58
C THR A 251 -9.29 -7.59 -2.12
N GLY A 252 -8.25 -6.91 -1.63
CA GLY A 252 -7.89 -6.92 -0.22
C GLY A 252 -7.14 -8.15 0.28
N ARG A 253 -6.54 -8.94 -0.61
CA ARG A 253 -5.73 -10.13 -0.24
C ARG A 253 -4.22 -9.88 -0.20
N LYS A 254 -3.78 -8.63 -0.43
CA LYS A 254 -2.34 -8.25 -0.38
C LYS A 254 -2.06 -7.13 0.62
N ILE A 255 -2.78 -7.12 1.74
CA ILE A 255 -2.75 -6.06 2.75
C ILE A 255 -1.35 -5.86 3.38
N ILE A 256 -0.54 -6.89 3.48
CA ILE A 256 0.82 -6.81 4.00
C ILE A 256 1.77 -6.21 2.97
N VAL A 257 1.59 -6.55 1.69
CA VAL A 257 2.30 -5.92 0.55
C VAL A 257 1.93 -4.43 0.44
N ASP A 258 0.66 -4.10 0.67
CA ASP A 258 0.14 -2.73 0.62
C ASP A 258 0.72 -1.83 1.71
N THR A 259 1.22 -2.40 2.80
CA THR A 259 1.67 -1.69 3.99
C THR A 259 3.18 -1.83 4.23
N TYR A 260 3.61 -2.64 5.18
CA TYR A 260 5.00 -2.62 5.66
C TYR A 260 5.75 -3.94 5.47
N GLY A 261 5.21 -4.90 4.69
CA GLY A 261 5.90 -6.16 4.37
C GLY A 261 6.21 -7.02 5.61
N GLY A 262 5.41 -6.92 6.66
CA GLY A 262 5.60 -7.66 7.91
C GLY A 262 6.51 -6.97 8.94
N SER A 263 7.05 -5.78 8.64
CA SER A 263 7.91 -5.03 9.57
C SER A 263 7.13 -4.31 10.68
N ALA A 264 5.83 -4.22 10.55
CA ALA A 264 4.91 -3.68 11.55
C ALA A 264 3.64 -4.52 11.61
N PRO A 265 2.87 -4.46 12.72
CA PRO A 265 1.55 -5.06 12.82
C PRO A 265 0.58 -4.53 11.76
N HIS A 266 -0.48 -5.29 11.53
CA HIS A 266 -1.59 -4.91 10.65
C HIS A 266 -2.92 -5.14 11.35
N GLY A 267 -3.88 -4.23 11.19
CA GLY A 267 -5.20 -4.35 11.80
C GLY A 267 -6.16 -5.30 11.08
N GLY A 268 -5.84 -5.71 9.86
CA GLY A 268 -6.63 -6.63 9.04
C GLY A 268 -7.50 -5.94 7.98
N GLY A 269 -7.76 -4.64 8.09
CA GLY A 269 -8.58 -3.89 7.12
C GLY A 269 -7.87 -3.68 5.78
N ALA A 270 -8.52 -4.06 4.67
CA ALA A 270 -8.05 -3.75 3.32
C ALA A 270 -8.36 -2.30 2.94
N PHE A 271 -7.56 -1.73 2.01
CA PHE A 271 -7.71 -0.36 1.54
C PHE A 271 -8.52 -0.27 0.25
N SER A 272 -8.13 -1.02 -0.78
CA SER A 272 -8.71 -0.94 -2.11
C SER A 272 -10.21 -1.23 -2.11
N GLY A 273 -10.95 -0.52 -2.95
CA GLY A 273 -12.40 -0.64 -3.06
C GLY A 273 -13.20 0.16 -2.04
N LYS A 274 -12.55 0.83 -1.08
CA LYS A 274 -13.19 1.61 -0.02
C LYS A 274 -13.00 3.11 -0.22
N ASP A 275 -14.08 3.89 -0.15
CA ASP A 275 -13.99 5.35 -0.07
C ASP A 275 -13.37 5.79 1.28
N PRO A 276 -12.88 7.05 1.40
CA PRO A 276 -12.12 7.49 2.57
C PRO A 276 -12.93 7.67 3.86
N THR A 277 -14.23 7.41 3.87
CA THR A 277 -15.02 7.39 5.11
C THR A 277 -14.79 6.11 5.92
N LYS A 278 -14.30 5.06 5.27
CA LYS A 278 -13.90 3.81 5.92
C LYS A 278 -12.58 4.01 6.64
N VAL A 279 -12.60 3.95 7.96
CA VAL A 279 -11.42 4.16 8.83
C VAL A 279 -10.31 3.14 8.58
N ASP A 280 -10.63 1.94 8.10
CA ASP A 280 -9.64 0.95 7.66
C ASP A 280 -8.62 1.58 6.70
N ARG A 281 -9.08 2.43 5.79
CA ARG A 281 -8.23 3.13 4.83
C ARG A 281 -7.73 4.45 5.38
N SER A 282 -8.61 5.37 5.73
CA SER A 282 -8.27 6.74 6.09
C SER A 282 -7.44 6.84 7.37
N ALA A 283 -7.77 6.07 8.40
CA ALA A 283 -7.02 6.09 9.65
C ALA A 283 -5.68 5.34 9.55
N ALA A 284 -5.55 4.34 8.69
CA ALA A 284 -4.24 3.75 8.38
C ALA A 284 -3.33 4.75 7.67
N TYR A 285 -3.86 5.57 6.77
CA TYR A 285 -3.12 6.66 6.13
C TYR A 285 -2.73 7.75 7.14
N ALA A 286 -3.65 8.14 8.03
CA ALA A 286 -3.34 9.09 9.10
C ALA A 286 -2.27 8.54 10.06
N ALA A 287 -2.34 7.29 10.45
CA ALA A 287 -1.34 6.65 11.30
C ALA A 287 0.05 6.62 10.62
N ARG A 288 0.11 6.32 9.31
CA ARG A 288 1.36 6.43 8.52
C ARG A 288 1.88 7.87 8.49
N TYR A 289 1.03 8.83 8.21
CA TYR A 289 1.37 10.25 8.17
C TYR A 289 2.01 10.71 9.48
N LEU A 290 1.39 10.40 10.61
CA LEU A 290 1.90 10.75 11.93
C LEU A 290 3.23 10.06 12.22
N ALA A 291 3.34 8.74 12.00
CA ALA A 291 4.56 7.98 12.23
C ALA A 291 5.73 8.51 11.37
N LYS A 292 5.44 8.83 10.10
CA LYS A 292 6.43 9.39 9.18
C LYS A 292 6.94 10.76 9.63
N ASN A 293 6.06 11.63 10.12
CA ASN A 293 6.44 12.93 10.65
C ASN A 293 7.27 12.85 11.94
N VAL A 294 6.97 11.90 12.83
CA VAL A 294 7.78 11.66 14.03
C VAL A 294 9.21 11.29 13.67
N VAL A 295 9.39 10.32 12.77
CA VAL A 295 10.72 9.90 12.31
C VAL A 295 11.37 11.01 11.48
N GLY A 296 10.62 11.67 10.61
CA GLY A 296 11.07 12.80 9.80
C GLY A 296 11.54 14.00 10.65
N ALA A 297 10.93 14.22 11.80
CA ALA A 297 11.37 15.22 12.77
C ALA A 297 12.64 14.82 13.56
N GLY A 298 13.14 13.57 13.37
CA GLY A 298 14.29 13.05 14.09
C GLY A 298 14.03 12.76 15.57
N LEU A 299 12.77 12.58 15.95
CA LEU A 299 12.38 12.27 17.31
C LEU A 299 12.60 10.80 17.67
N ALA A 300 12.71 9.93 16.67
CA ALA A 300 12.99 8.50 16.80
C ALA A 300 13.52 7.93 15.49
N ASP A 301 14.28 6.83 15.55
CA ASP A 301 14.68 6.05 14.36
C ASP A 301 13.55 5.15 13.85
N ARG A 302 12.60 4.82 14.73
CA ARG A 302 11.40 4.01 14.44
C ARG A 302 10.21 4.57 15.19
N CYS A 303 9.07 4.59 14.53
CA CYS A 303 7.81 4.97 15.16
C CYS A 303 6.69 4.08 14.65
N MET A 304 5.96 3.46 15.57
CA MET A 304 4.72 2.75 15.33
C MET A 304 3.59 3.47 16.03
N ILE A 305 2.47 3.65 15.31
CA ILE A 305 1.25 4.25 15.84
C ILE A 305 0.10 3.28 15.66
N GLN A 306 -0.71 3.09 16.69
CA GLN A 306 -1.97 2.37 16.61
C GLN A 306 -3.13 3.34 16.87
N LEU A 307 -4.14 3.26 16.02
CA LEU A 307 -5.44 3.89 16.19
C LEU A 307 -6.51 2.81 16.35
N SER A 308 -7.54 3.06 17.16
CA SER A 308 -8.73 2.21 17.17
C SER A 308 -10.01 3.02 17.24
N TYR A 309 -11.05 2.51 16.58
CA TYR A 309 -12.37 3.13 16.51
C TYR A 309 -13.46 2.16 16.93
N ALA A 310 -14.56 2.72 17.42
CA ALA A 310 -15.82 2.01 17.60
C ALA A 310 -16.86 2.55 16.61
N ILE A 311 -17.72 1.67 16.11
CA ILE A 311 -18.79 2.06 15.19
C ILE A 311 -19.65 3.20 15.77
N GLY A 312 -19.93 4.21 14.97
CA GLY A 312 -20.75 5.37 15.35
C GLY A 312 -20.07 6.36 16.29
N VAL A 313 -18.81 6.13 16.70
CA VAL A 313 -18.01 7.04 17.52
C VAL A 313 -17.06 7.84 16.64
N SER A 314 -17.05 9.18 16.78
CA SER A 314 -16.23 10.05 15.92
C SER A 314 -14.75 10.07 16.33
N LYS A 315 -14.44 10.04 17.62
CA LYS A 315 -13.06 10.09 18.11
C LYS A 315 -12.47 8.68 18.23
N PRO A 316 -11.17 8.51 18.00
CA PRO A 316 -10.51 7.25 18.33
C PRO A 316 -10.75 6.89 19.80
N ILE A 317 -11.03 5.63 20.06
CA ILE A 317 -11.15 5.11 21.43
C ILE A 317 -9.80 4.75 22.05
N SER A 318 -8.76 4.61 21.22
CA SER A 318 -7.37 4.40 21.64
C SER A 318 -6.41 5.02 20.63
N PHE A 319 -5.35 5.63 21.17
CA PHE A 319 -4.20 6.13 20.43
C PHE A 319 -2.95 5.69 21.17
N TYR A 320 -2.03 5.01 20.49
CA TYR A 320 -0.82 4.47 21.10
C TYR A 320 0.38 4.75 20.19
N VAL A 321 1.47 5.21 20.77
CA VAL A 321 2.74 5.45 20.10
C VAL A 321 3.83 4.60 20.72
N SER A 322 4.64 3.96 19.89
CA SER A 322 5.86 3.29 20.31
C SER A 322 7.02 3.68 19.41
N THR A 323 8.07 4.14 20.01
CA THR A 323 9.35 4.45 19.33
C THR A 323 10.32 3.29 19.34
N ALA A 324 9.90 2.13 19.84
CA ALA A 324 10.71 0.91 19.98
C ALA A 324 12.04 1.14 20.73
N GLY A 325 12.05 2.06 21.70
CA GLY A 325 13.23 2.43 22.49
C GLY A 325 14.25 3.31 21.75
N THR A 326 13.92 3.81 20.55
CA THR A 326 14.78 4.74 19.78
C THR A 326 14.39 6.20 19.98
N GLY A 327 13.33 6.47 20.75
CA GLY A 327 12.80 7.81 20.97
C GLY A 327 13.72 8.72 21.80
N LEU A 328 13.81 9.97 21.37
CA LEU A 328 14.52 11.04 22.09
C LEU A 328 13.59 11.82 23.03
N VAL A 329 12.28 11.54 22.98
CA VAL A 329 11.26 12.25 23.74
C VAL A 329 10.32 11.26 24.44
N ASP A 330 9.58 11.76 25.42
CA ASP A 330 8.58 10.96 26.15
C ASP A 330 7.41 10.61 25.24
N GLU A 331 7.11 9.32 25.10
CA GLU A 331 6.06 8.81 24.19
C GLU A 331 4.66 9.32 24.59
N ALA A 332 4.37 9.48 25.90
CA ALA A 332 3.06 9.97 26.34
C ALA A 332 2.88 11.48 26.04
N LYS A 333 3.97 12.26 26.03
CA LYS A 333 3.92 13.67 25.57
C LYS A 333 3.74 13.73 24.06
N LEU A 334 4.40 12.84 23.33
CA LEU A 334 4.28 12.73 21.88
C LEU A 334 2.84 12.34 21.47
N GLU A 335 2.23 11.38 22.16
CA GLU A 335 0.83 10.99 21.94
C GLU A 335 -0.14 12.17 22.06
N ARG A 336 0.00 12.97 23.11
CA ARG A 336 -0.85 14.16 23.33
C ARG A 336 -0.66 15.19 22.23
N LEU A 337 0.58 15.53 21.91
CA LEU A 337 0.87 16.52 20.89
C LEU A 337 0.35 16.12 19.50
N LEU A 338 0.51 14.86 19.12
CA LEU A 338 0.02 14.37 17.83
C LEU A 338 -1.52 14.49 17.70
N GLN A 339 -2.25 14.24 18.80
CA GLN A 339 -3.71 14.40 18.85
C GLN A 339 -4.16 15.88 18.91
N GLU A 340 -3.29 16.79 19.37
CA GLU A 340 -3.53 18.24 19.32
C GLU A 340 -3.27 18.81 17.92
N LEU A 341 -2.29 18.26 17.20
CA LEU A 341 -1.91 18.73 15.86
C LEU A 341 -2.85 18.25 14.74
N VAL A 342 -3.48 17.09 14.91
CA VAL A 342 -4.34 16.49 13.87
C VAL A 342 -5.65 16.02 14.47
N ASP A 343 -6.75 16.48 13.91
CA ASP A 343 -8.08 15.95 14.22
C ASP A 343 -8.22 14.53 13.61
N LEU A 344 -8.25 13.53 14.49
CA LEU A 344 -8.32 12.12 14.12
C LEU A 344 -9.77 11.59 14.03
N THR A 345 -10.77 12.47 13.94
CA THR A 345 -12.11 12.06 13.54
C THR A 345 -12.11 11.62 12.06
N PRO A 346 -13.01 10.74 11.60
CA PRO A 346 -13.08 10.35 10.19
C PRO A 346 -13.16 11.55 9.23
N ARG A 347 -13.90 12.59 9.60
CA ARG A 347 -13.97 13.85 8.83
C ARG A 347 -12.63 14.60 8.89
N GLY A 348 -12.09 14.81 10.07
CA GLY A 348 -10.84 15.54 10.27
C GLY A 348 -9.69 14.93 9.45
N ILE A 349 -9.58 13.61 9.43
CA ILE A 349 -8.58 12.90 8.62
C ILE A 349 -8.79 13.18 7.12
N ARG A 350 -10.03 13.06 6.61
CA ARG A 350 -10.31 13.29 5.19
C ARG A 350 -10.02 14.71 4.76
N GLU A 351 -10.35 15.69 5.58
CA GLU A 351 -10.08 17.10 5.31
C GLU A 351 -8.58 17.40 5.38
N HIS A 352 -7.90 16.97 6.44
CA HIS A 352 -6.48 17.18 6.63
C HIS A 352 -5.63 16.57 5.51
N LEU A 353 -5.89 15.32 5.16
CA LEU A 353 -5.18 14.61 4.11
C LEU A 353 -5.79 14.82 2.70
N GLN A 354 -6.88 15.58 2.58
CA GLN A 354 -7.56 15.88 1.31
C GLN A 354 -7.95 14.62 0.52
N LEU A 355 -8.56 13.66 1.21
CA LEU A 355 -8.86 12.34 0.66
C LEU A 355 -10.10 12.27 -0.24
N ASN A 356 -10.97 13.30 -0.24
CA ASN A 356 -12.17 13.34 -1.09
C ASN A 356 -11.83 13.74 -2.54
N ARG A 357 -10.91 12.97 -3.16
CA ARG A 357 -10.42 13.18 -4.54
C ARG A 357 -10.20 11.84 -5.24
N PRO A 358 -10.26 11.77 -6.58
CA PRO A 358 -9.98 10.55 -7.33
C PRO A 358 -8.46 10.29 -7.39
N ILE A 359 -7.92 9.71 -6.31
CA ILE A 359 -6.47 9.50 -6.10
C ILE A 359 -6.11 8.03 -5.83
N TYR A 360 -7.09 7.13 -5.86
CA TYR A 360 -6.98 5.77 -5.30
C TYR A 360 -6.44 4.73 -6.26
N ALA A 361 -6.84 4.71 -7.53
CA ALA A 361 -6.38 3.72 -8.51
C ALA A 361 -4.85 3.62 -8.60
N ARG A 362 -4.15 4.75 -8.49
CA ARG A 362 -2.67 4.81 -8.50
C ARG A 362 -2.01 4.25 -7.25
N THR A 363 -2.75 4.05 -6.18
CA THR A 363 -2.23 3.51 -4.91
C THR A 363 -2.28 1.99 -4.85
N ALA A 364 -3.09 1.37 -5.69
CA ALA A 364 -3.47 -0.04 -5.59
C ALA A 364 -2.36 -1.04 -5.94
N ALA A 365 -1.21 -0.59 -6.46
CA ALA A 365 -0.07 -1.45 -6.74
C ALA A 365 1.23 -0.83 -6.21
N TYR A 366 2.20 -1.69 -5.85
CA TYR A 366 3.53 -1.30 -5.36
C TYR A 366 3.53 -0.55 -4.02
N GLY A 367 2.56 -0.84 -3.16
CA GLY A 367 2.42 -0.29 -1.81
C GLY A 367 1.73 1.08 -1.76
N HIS A 368 0.93 1.27 -0.71
CA HIS A 368 0.27 2.54 -0.42
C HIS A 368 1.18 3.53 0.31
N PHE A 369 2.31 3.06 0.85
CA PHE A 369 3.27 3.85 1.62
C PHE A 369 4.65 3.88 0.96
N GLY A 370 5.46 4.90 1.33
CA GLY A 370 6.79 5.07 0.78
C GLY A 370 6.80 5.66 -0.64
N ARG A 371 5.74 6.38 -1.00
CA ARG A 371 5.59 7.06 -2.29
C ARG A 371 5.80 8.57 -2.11
N GLU A 372 6.00 9.29 -3.22
CA GLU A 372 6.11 10.74 -3.18
C GLU A 372 4.74 11.40 -3.35
N PRO A 373 4.38 12.39 -2.49
CA PRO A 373 3.20 13.20 -2.70
C PRO A 373 3.24 13.89 -4.07
N ASP A 374 2.13 13.89 -4.79
CA ASP A 374 2.05 14.53 -6.09
C ASP A 374 1.17 15.80 -6.10
N ALA A 375 1.29 16.61 -7.16
CA ALA A 375 0.57 17.86 -7.29
C ALA A 375 -0.96 17.72 -7.41
N THR A 376 -1.46 16.52 -7.72
CA THR A 376 -2.90 16.22 -7.81
C THR A 376 -3.51 15.74 -6.50
N GLY A 377 -2.69 15.63 -5.44
CA GLY A 377 -3.11 15.24 -4.10
C GLY A 377 -2.90 13.76 -3.79
N GLY A 378 -2.34 12.98 -4.70
CA GLY A 378 -1.97 11.59 -4.46
C GLY A 378 -0.91 11.49 -3.36
N PHE A 379 -1.01 10.44 -2.54
CA PHE A 379 -0.07 10.15 -1.44
C PHE A 379 0.12 11.30 -0.44
N SER A 380 -0.93 12.09 -0.18
CA SER A 380 -0.89 13.23 0.75
C SER A 380 -0.45 12.84 2.17
N TRP A 381 -0.66 11.60 2.57
CA TRP A 381 -0.21 11.02 3.84
C TRP A 381 1.31 10.78 3.94
N GLU A 382 2.03 11.04 2.88
CA GLU A 382 3.51 10.97 2.85
C GLU A 382 4.17 12.34 3.05
N LYS A 383 3.41 13.42 3.25
CA LYS A 383 3.94 14.75 3.55
C LYS A 383 4.65 14.80 4.90
N LEU A 384 5.65 15.68 5.00
CA LEU A 384 6.45 15.92 6.20
C LEU A 384 6.20 17.33 6.79
N ASP A 385 4.97 17.81 6.72
CA ASP A 385 4.58 19.17 7.06
C ASP A 385 4.34 19.39 8.58
N LEU A 386 4.32 18.33 9.40
CA LEU A 386 4.34 18.44 10.88
C LEU A 386 5.77 18.50 11.47
N VAL A 387 6.81 18.26 10.68
CA VAL A 387 8.20 18.19 11.16
C VAL A 387 8.60 19.44 11.93
N ALA A 388 8.34 20.62 11.39
CA ALA A 388 8.70 21.88 12.03
C ALA A 388 7.99 22.05 13.40
N ALA A 389 6.68 21.79 13.45
CA ALA A 389 5.90 21.89 14.69
C ALA A 389 6.39 20.90 15.77
N LEU A 390 6.72 19.67 15.38
CA LEU A 390 7.27 18.65 16.27
C LEU A 390 8.64 19.07 16.82
N GLN A 391 9.53 19.56 15.97
CA GLN A 391 10.87 20.02 16.35
C GLN A 391 10.80 21.22 17.29
N ASP A 392 9.94 22.20 17.02
CA ASP A 392 9.77 23.39 17.85
C ASP A 392 9.22 23.03 19.23
N HIS A 393 8.23 22.14 19.30
CA HIS A 393 7.64 21.72 20.58
C HIS A 393 8.67 21.01 21.50
N PHE A 394 9.41 20.05 20.93
CA PHE A 394 10.38 19.26 21.69
C PHE A 394 11.77 19.90 21.76
N LYS A 395 11.98 21.05 21.10
CA LYS A 395 13.28 21.76 21.02
C LYS A 395 14.41 20.89 20.46
N VAL A 396 14.07 19.98 19.56
CA VAL A 396 15.03 19.12 18.85
C VAL A 396 15.40 19.81 17.54
N LYS A 397 16.70 20.03 17.32
CA LYS A 397 17.22 20.55 16.06
C LYS A 397 17.97 19.44 15.34
N ILE A 398 17.49 19.05 14.16
CA ILE A 398 18.28 18.20 13.26
C ILE A 398 19.27 19.12 12.54
N THR A 399 20.56 18.92 12.81
CA THR A 399 21.66 19.67 12.19
C THR A 399 22.14 19.06 10.86
N ALA A 400 21.65 17.87 10.50
CA ALA A 400 21.98 17.18 9.26
C ALA A 400 20.73 16.46 8.72
N PRO A 401 20.61 16.28 7.39
CA PRO A 401 19.53 15.47 6.83
C PRO A 401 19.56 14.04 7.43
N LEU A 402 18.37 13.47 7.62
CA LEU A 402 18.24 12.09 8.11
C LEU A 402 19.12 11.17 7.25
N LYS A 403 20.08 10.50 7.90
CA LYS A 403 20.91 9.50 7.21
C LYS A 403 20.08 8.21 7.10
N SER A 404 19.49 7.98 5.96
CA SER A 404 18.91 6.67 5.65
C SER A 404 20.01 5.62 5.49
N ALA A 405 19.73 4.37 5.84
CA ALA A 405 20.64 3.26 5.65
C ALA A 405 20.87 2.99 4.15
N ILE A 406 19.85 3.25 3.34
CA ILE A 406 19.91 3.16 1.87
C ILE A 406 19.29 4.41 1.23
N GLY A 407 19.92 4.88 0.17
CA GLY A 407 19.53 6.06 -0.61
C GLY A 407 18.81 5.70 -1.90
#